data_ad6481ea7543faea2b95869ab2902346
#
_entry.id   ad6481ea7543faea2b95869ab2902346
#
_cell.length_a   1.000
_cell.length_b   1.000
_cell.length_c   1.000
_cell.angle_alpha   90.00
_cell.angle_beta   90.00
_cell.angle_gamma   90.00
#
_symmetry.space_group_name_H-M   'P 1'
#
loop_
_entity.id
_entity.type
_entity.pdbx_description
1 polymer ?
#
loop_
_entity_poly.entity_id
_entity_poly.type
_entity_poly.pdbx_seq_one_letter_code
_entity_poly.pdbx_strand_id
1 'polypeptide(L)'
;ATYEAYSFKFTKDAEMEMDNDLNSGVMQKVAKGVKSRKSGEPIRVIYDDSMPKELLKRIMSRLNIDTLDTIVSGGRYQNHKDLMAFPDCGRDDLKYPKWTPILKPELETEQSILDTIRQKDRFIHVPYHSFNSFIRVLREAALSPDVKAINVTLYRLAKASKVVKALICAARNGKKVTVVIELLARFDEESNIKWSKRLQEAGVEVIFGVEGLKIHSKLVYISCKSGDIACIGTGNLHEGNAKVYTDYMMMTARPQIVREVKKVFEFISKPFKPVKFRELLVSPNEMKPKILRLISDEMRNAKEGLEAWIKVKINHITDEDVVAKLYEASQAGVKISILIRGNCSLVPGLPGISENISAVGIIDTYLEHSRILIFANGGNPKYYLGSADWMPRNLVNRIEVLTPVYDEEL
;
A
#
# COMPACT_ATOMS: atom_id res chain seq x y z
N ALA A 1 -13.75 -30.73 40.28
CA ALA A 1 -14.38 -29.43 40.06
C ALA A 1 -14.86 -29.35 38.64
N THR A 2 -16.13 -29.04 38.44
CA THR A 2 -16.71 -28.73 37.11
C THR A 2 -16.48 -27.24 36.84
N TYR A 3 -16.12 -26.87 35.63
CA TYR A 3 -16.00 -25.49 35.19
C TYR A 3 -16.71 -25.27 33.87
N GLU A 4 -17.17 -24.07 33.65
CA GLU A 4 -17.75 -23.63 32.39
C GLU A 4 -16.93 -22.44 31.89
N ALA A 5 -16.79 -22.33 30.58
CA ALA A 5 -16.03 -21.27 29.94
C ALA A 5 -16.83 -20.59 28.82
N TYR A 6 -16.87 -19.30 28.83
CA TYR A 6 -17.58 -18.46 27.87
C TYR A 6 -16.63 -17.47 27.24
N SER A 7 -16.79 -17.23 25.95
CA SER A 7 -15.96 -16.24 25.25
C SER A 7 -16.62 -14.86 25.25
N PHE A 8 -15.80 -13.83 25.31
CA PHE A 8 -16.23 -12.47 25.01
C PHE A 8 -15.10 -11.71 24.30
N LYS A 9 -15.48 -10.75 23.47
CA LYS A 9 -14.55 -9.89 22.74
C LYS A 9 -14.98 -8.44 22.94
N PHE A 10 -14.06 -7.60 23.33
CA PHE A 10 -14.28 -6.16 23.37
C PHE A 10 -13.35 -5.45 22.37
N THR A 11 -13.91 -4.45 21.70
CA THR A 11 -13.16 -3.56 20.81
C THR A 11 -12.97 -2.24 21.54
N LYS A 12 -11.72 -1.82 21.66
CA LYS A 12 -11.37 -0.54 22.27
C LYS A 12 -11.38 0.56 21.23
N ASP A 13 -11.57 1.78 21.67
CA ASP A 13 -11.27 2.94 20.84
C ASP A 13 -9.82 2.86 20.38
N ALA A 14 -9.64 2.91 19.06
CA ALA A 14 -8.34 2.79 18.42
C ALA A 14 -7.87 4.13 17.83
N GLU A 15 -8.62 5.21 18.03
CA GLU A 15 -8.19 6.53 17.60
C GLU A 15 -7.00 6.97 18.44
N MET A 16 -5.93 7.35 17.77
CA MET A 16 -4.77 7.95 18.43
C MET A 16 -4.93 9.46 18.37
N GLU A 17 -5.29 10.05 19.48
CA GLU A 17 -5.08 11.49 19.65
C GLU A 17 -3.57 11.74 19.76
N MET A 18 -3.05 12.51 18.84
CA MET A 18 -1.68 13.01 18.93
C MET A 18 -1.66 14.16 19.93
N ASP A 19 -0.91 13.98 21.02
CA ASP A 19 -0.68 15.01 22.01
C ASP A 19 -0.15 16.30 21.35
N ASN A 20 -0.82 17.42 21.59
CA ASN A 20 -0.44 18.75 21.06
C ASN A 20 0.78 19.36 21.78
N ASP A 21 1.47 18.59 22.62
CA ASP A 21 2.69 19.04 23.27
C ASP A 21 3.77 19.39 22.25
N LEU A 22 4.04 20.68 22.09
CA LEU A 22 5.03 21.23 21.17
C LEU A 22 6.47 20.85 21.50
N ASN A 23 6.74 20.35 22.73
CA ASN A 23 8.08 20.07 23.22
C ASN A 23 8.51 18.61 23.04
N SER A 24 7.60 17.71 22.70
CA SER A 24 7.91 16.28 22.50
C SER A 24 8.10 15.95 21.02
N GLY A 25 9.18 15.22 20.69
CA GLY A 25 9.43 14.75 19.32
C GLY A 25 8.34 13.79 18.81
N VAL A 26 8.10 13.76 17.50
CA VAL A 26 7.04 12.94 16.84
C VAL A 26 7.11 11.48 17.28
N MET A 27 8.30 10.91 17.42
CA MET A 27 8.51 9.52 17.87
C MET A 27 8.02 9.28 19.30
N GLN A 28 8.21 10.25 20.20
CA GLN A 28 7.74 10.16 21.58
C GLN A 28 6.22 10.28 21.67
N LYS A 29 5.61 11.17 20.86
CA LYS A 29 4.16 11.33 20.76
C LYS A 29 3.50 10.04 20.26
N VAL A 30 4.04 9.43 19.23
CA VAL A 30 3.53 8.15 18.70
C VAL A 30 3.70 7.02 19.72
N ALA A 31 4.85 6.94 20.41
CA ALA A 31 5.07 5.92 21.43
C ALA A 31 4.11 6.08 22.61
N LYS A 32 3.80 7.33 23.03
CA LYS A 32 2.80 7.63 24.07
C LYS A 32 1.39 7.25 23.61
N GLY A 33 1.00 7.63 22.37
CA GLY A 33 -0.29 7.27 21.77
C GLY A 33 -0.48 5.75 21.62
N VAL A 34 0.56 4.99 21.29
CA VAL A 34 0.52 3.51 21.27
C VAL A 34 0.26 2.91 22.66
N LYS A 35 0.84 3.52 23.71
CA LYS A 35 0.56 3.10 25.10
C LYS A 35 -0.87 3.43 25.51
N SER A 36 -1.37 4.63 25.21
CA SER A 36 -2.73 5.06 25.56
C SER A 36 -3.80 4.20 24.85
N ARG A 37 -3.56 3.75 23.63
CA ARG A 37 -4.45 2.83 22.91
C ARG A 37 -4.61 1.48 23.66
N LYS A 38 -3.58 0.99 24.34
CA LYS A 38 -3.68 -0.25 25.15
C LYS A 38 -4.61 -0.08 26.37
N SER A 39 -4.79 1.13 26.86
CA SER A 39 -5.70 1.50 27.94
C SER A 39 -7.00 2.15 27.49
N GLY A 40 -7.25 2.26 26.18
CA GLY A 40 -8.44 2.86 25.60
C GLY A 40 -9.74 2.21 26.09
N GLU A 41 -10.81 2.99 26.18
CA GLU A 41 -12.13 2.54 26.64
C GLU A 41 -12.75 1.54 25.65
N PRO A 42 -13.48 0.53 26.16
CA PRO A 42 -14.22 -0.38 25.28
C PRO A 42 -15.39 0.35 24.64
N ILE A 43 -15.53 0.26 23.32
CA ILE A 43 -16.65 0.85 22.57
C ILE A 43 -17.65 -0.20 22.05
N ARG A 44 -17.25 -1.49 22.05
CA ARG A 44 -18.11 -2.59 21.61
C ARG A 44 -17.73 -3.86 22.32
N VAL A 45 -18.73 -4.58 22.78
CA VAL A 45 -18.58 -5.92 23.39
C VAL A 45 -19.45 -6.92 22.63
N ILE A 46 -18.86 -8.06 22.29
CA ILE A 46 -19.58 -9.24 21.80
C ILE A 46 -19.35 -10.34 22.82
N TYR A 47 -20.41 -11.02 23.24
CA TYR A 47 -20.33 -12.10 24.22
C TYR A 47 -21.04 -13.35 23.74
N ASP A 48 -20.64 -14.53 24.25
CA ASP A 48 -21.30 -15.80 24.02
C ASP A 48 -22.72 -15.75 24.58
N ASP A 49 -23.75 -15.98 23.73
CA ASP A 49 -25.16 -15.89 24.10
C ASP A 49 -25.57 -16.91 25.15
N SER A 50 -24.83 -18.01 25.31
CA SER A 50 -25.00 -18.98 26.39
C SER A 50 -24.43 -18.55 27.74
N MET A 51 -23.73 -17.39 27.81
CA MET A 51 -23.16 -16.86 29.04
C MET A 51 -24.23 -16.50 30.08
N PRO A 52 -24.12 -16.96 31.34
CA PRO A 52 -25.04 -16.57 32.38
C PRO A 52 -25.10 -15.04 32.58
N LYS A 53 -26.32 -14.49 32.68
CA LYS A 53 -26.55 -13.02 32.80
C LYS A 53 -25.78 -12.40 33.96
N GLU A 54 -25.65 -13.09 35.11
CA GLU A 54 -24.93 -12.59 36.26
C GLU A 54 -23.41 -12.51 36.01
N LEU A 55 -22.85 -13.47 35.25
CA LEU A 55 -21.44 -13.42 34.85
C LEU A 55 -21.21 -12.25 33.86
N LEU A 56 -22.10 -12.06 32.88
CA LEU A 56 -22.04 -10.94 31.96
C LEU A 56 -22.07 -9.59 32.71
N LYS A 57 -23.05 -9.39 33.63
CA LYS A 57 -23.12 -8.17 34.44
C LYS A 57 -21.84 -7.89 35.22
N ARG A 58 -21.24 -8.95 35.78
CA ARG A 58 -19.98 -8.82 36.54
C ARG A 58 -18.80 -8.45 35.65
N ILE A 59 -18.75 -8.96 34.40
CA ILE A 59 -17.73 -8.58 33.43
C ILE A 59 -17.90 -7.11 33.03
N MET A 60 -19.14 -6.68 32.67
CA MET A 60 -19.46 -5.32 32.26
C MET A 60 -19.06 -4.32 33.36
N SER A 61 -19.46 -4.58 34.60
CA SER A 61 -19.12 -3.73 35.76
C SER A 61 -17.61 -3.63 35.98
N ARG A 62 -16.85 -4.72 35.82
CA ARG A 62 -15.38 -4.68 35.99
C ARG A 62 -14.64 -3.98 34.86
N LEU A 63 -15.21 -3.92 33.68
CA LEU A 63 -14.65 -3.26 32.50
C LEU A 63 -15.16 -1.83 32.33
N ASN A 64 -15.99 -1.33 33.26
CA ASN A 64 -16.69 -0.02 33.18
C ASN A 64 -17.44 0.15 31.87
N ILE A 65 -18.12 -0.91 31.40
CA ILE A 65 -18.93 -0.89 30.19
C ILE A 65 -20.36 -0.53 30.61
N ASP A 66 -20.90 0.53 30.05
CA ASP A 66 -22.24 1.02 30.36
C ASP A 66 -23.24 0.71 29.22
N THR A 67 -24.46 1.20 29.36
CA THR A 67 -25.55 1.00 28.39
C THR A 67 -25.40 1.83 27.11
N LEU A 68 -24.46 2.77 27.06
CA LEU A 68 -24.14 3.57 25.88
C LEU A 68 -23.23 2.81 24.94
N ASP A 69 -22.51 1.81 25.45
CA ASP A 69 -21.65 0.95 24.66
C ASP A 69 -22.46 -0.04 23.80
N THR A 70 -21.91 -0.42 22.65
CA THR A 70 -22.55 -1.44 21.81
C THR A 70 -22.31 -2.83 22.38
N ILE A 71 -23.33 -3.42 22.98
CA ILE A 71 -23.32 -4.78 23.55
C ILE A 71 -24.12 -5.70 22.63
N VAL A 72 -23.48 -6.73 22.08
CA VAL A 72 -24.07 -7.65 21.10
C VAL A 72 -23.90 -9.09 21.57
N SER A 73 -24.97 -9.86 21.57
CA SER A 73 -24.91 -11.32 21.74
C SER A 73 -24.35 -11.95 20.46
N GLY A 74 -23.56 -12.98 20.60
CA GLY A 74 -22.95 -13.71 19.48
C GLY A 74 -22.67 -15.15 19.84
N GLY A 75 -22.12 -15.90 18.91
CA GLY A 75 -21.72 -17.27 19.16
C GLY A 75 -20.44 -17.39 19.99
N ARG A 76 -20.04 -18.62 20.25
CA ARG A 76 -18.86 -18.96 21.07
C ARG A 76 -17.54 -18.52 20.41
N TYR A 77 -17.46 -18.53 19.08
CA TYR A 77 -16.25 -18.14 18.32
C TYR A 77 -16.45 -16.77 17.68
N GLN A 78 -15.77 -15.77 18.18
CA GLN A 78 -16.03 -14.37 17.84
C GLN A 78 -14.91 -13.70 17.06
N ASN A 79 -13.72 -14.29 17.07
CA ASN A 79 -12.55 -13.73 16.39
C ASN A 79 -12.17 -14.60 15.19
N HIS A 80 -12.87 -14.41 14.07
CA HIS A 80 -12.62 -15.17 12.83
C HIS A 80 -11.16 -15.07 12.33
N LYS A 81 -10.41 -14.04 12.76
CA LYS A 81 -8.98 -13.95 12.45
C LYS A 81 -8.18 -15.14 13.01
N ASP A 82 -8.64 -15.76 14.09
CA ASP A 82 -7.97 -16.91 14.69
C ASP A 82 -8.02 -18.14 13.78
N LEU A 83 -9.02 -18.20 12.88
CA LEU A 83 -9.12 -19.26 11.87
C LEU A 83 -7.96 -19.23 10.84
N MET A 84 -7.24 -18.10 10.72
CA MET A 84 -6.02 -18.04 9.91
C MET A 84 -4.88 -18.91 10.47
N ALA A 85 -4.92 -19.21 11.76
CA ALA A 85 -3.98 -20.08 12.47
C ALA A 85 -4.62 -21.45 12.79
N PHE A 86 -5.62 -21.87 12.00
CA PHE A 86 -6.26 -23.18 12.19
C PHE A 86 -5.20 -24.29 12.19
N PRO A 87 -5.23 -25.21 13.16
CA PRO A 87 -4.21 -26.24 13.30
C PRO A 87 -4.17 -27.14 12.06
N ASP A 88 -2.96 -27.57 11.71
CA ASP A 88 -2.72 -28.55 10.67
C ASP A 88 -3.18 -29.94 11.15
N CYS A 89 -4.38 -30.34 10.75
CA CYS A 89 -4.96 -31.62 11.12
C CYS A 89 -4.49 -32.78 10.22
N GLY A 90 -3.34 -32.63 9.54
CA GLY A 90 -2.84 -33.65 8.62
C GLY A 90 -3.63 -33.74 7.31
N ARG A 91 -4.46 -32.75 7.00
CA ARG A 91 -5.32 -32.68 5.81
C ARG A 91 -4.70 -31.77 4.75
N ASP A 92 -3.64 -32.25 4.08
CA ASP A 92 -2.98 -31.48 3.02
C ASP A 92 -3.88 -31.23 1.80
N ASP A 93 -4.89 -32.05 1.61
CA ASP A 93 -5.94 -31.90 0.60
C ASP A 93 -6.82 -30.65 0.80
N LEU A 94 -6.86 -30.10 2.01
CA LEU A 94 -7.58 -28.85 2.35
C LEU A 94 -6.71 -27.60 2.33
N LYS A 95 -5.47 -27.71 1.88
CA LYS A 95 -4.52 -26.60 1.79
C LYS A 95 -4.23 -26.24 0.35
N TYR A 96 -4.02 -24.96 0.10
CA TYR A 96 -3.47 -24.52 -1.18
C TYR A 96 -2.06 -25.10 -1.39
N PRO A 97 -1.71 -25.53 -2.61
CA PRO A 97 -0.35 -25.93 -2.94
C PRO A 97 0.65 -24.81 -2.62
N LYS A 98 1.79 -25.18 -2.05
CA LYS A 98 2.86 -24.21 -1.81
C LYS A 98 3.46 -23.76 -3.14
N TRP A 99 3.36 -22.48 -3.42
CA TRP A 99 3.98 -21.87 -4.58
C TRP A 99 5.46 -21.57 -4.31
N THR A 100 6.34 -22.00 -5.22
CA THR A 100 7.75 -21.60 -5.22
C THR A 100 7.92 -20.42 -6.17
N PRO A 101 8.31 -19.24 -5.68
CA PRO A 101 8.46 -18.06 -6.55
C PRO A 101 9.48 -18.30 -7.65
N ILE A 102 9.12 -17.93 -8.87
CA ILE A 102 9.97 -18.05 -10.06
C ILE A 102 11.07 -16.98 -9.98
N LEU A 103 12.29 -17.37 -10.27
CA LEU A 103 13.40 -16.44 -10.49
C LEU A 103 13.36 -15.94 -11.93
N LYS A 104 13.45 -14.63 -12.12
CA LYS A 104 13.55 -14.05 -13.47
C LYS A 104 15.00 -14.11 -13.95
N PRO A 105 15.30 -14.85 -15.02
CA PRO A 105 16.69 -15.04 -15.48
C PRO A 105 17.45 -13.74 -15.68
N GLU A 106 16.77 -12.72 -16.25
CA GLU A 106 17.33 -11.40 -16.49
C GLU A 106 17.68 -10.60 -15.22
N LEU A 107 17.16 -11.00 -14.05
CA LEU A 107 17.47 -10.39 -12.76
C LEU A 107 18.38 -11.25 -11.87
N GLU A 108 18.69 -12.47 -12.30
CA GLU A 108 19.51 -13.44 -11.56
C GLU A 108 20.88 -13.69 -12.26
N THR A 109 21.27 -12.80 -13.17
CA THR A 109 22.55 -12.88 -13.88
C THR A 109 23.74 -12.61 -12.96
N GLU A 110 24.94 -13.03 -13.35
CA GLU A 110 26.19 -12.66 -12.71
C GLU A 110 26.57 -11.19 -12.95
N GLN A 111 25.95 -10.57 -13.95
CA GLN A 111 26.14 -9.16 -14.28
C GLN A 111 25.49 -8.23 -13.23
N SER A 112 25.87 -6.96 -13.26
CA SER A 112 25.27 -5.91 -12.45
C SER A 112 23.77 -5.81 -12.71
N ILE A 113 22.95 -5.96 -11.65
CA ILE A 113 21.53 -5.79 -11.76
C ILE A 113 21.16 -4.31 -12.01
N LEU A 114 21.98 -3.36 -11.53
CA LEU A 114 21.80 -1.95 -11.80
C LEU A 114 22.00 -1.65 -13.29
N ASP A 115 22.99 -2.26 -13.94
CA ASP A 115 23.20 -2.11 -15.38
C ASP A 115 22.09 -2.78 -16.19
N THR A 116 21.61 -3.92 -15.76
CA THR A 116 20.44 -4.61 -16.35
C THR A 116 19.19 -3.72 -16.35
N ILE A 117 18.98 -2.95 -15.27
CA ILE A 117 17.84 -1.99 -15.19
C ILE A 117 18.08 -0.77 -16.09
N ARG A 118 19.35 -0.32 -16.26
CA ARG A 118 19.66 0.78 -17.18
C ARG A 118 19.40 0.45 -18.64
N GLN A 119 19.58 -0.81 -19.01
CA GLN A 119 19.36 -1.27 -20.40
C GLN A 119 17.87 -1.31 -20.76
N LYS A 120 17.02 -1.75 -19.82
CA LYS A 120 15.58 -1.92 -20.03
C LYS A 120 14.84 -1.90 -18.70
N ASP A 121 13.59 -1.40 -18.72
CA ASP A 121 12.70 -1.49 -17.56
C ASP A 121 12.50 -2.95 -17.13
N ARG A 122 12.42 -3.20 -15.84
CA ARG A 122 12.26 -4.54 -15.25
C ARG A 122 11.07 -4.57 -14.32
N PHE A 123 10.37 -5.70 -14.33
CA PHE A 123 9.24 -5.97 -13.45
C PHE A 123 9.44 -7.23 -12.64
N ILE A 124 9.02 -7.18 -11.38
CA ILE A 124 8.67 -8.39 -10.61
C ILE A 124 7.20 -8.33 -10.22
N HIS A 125 6.54 -9.49 -10.27
CA HIS A 125 5.16 -9.68 -9.85
C HIS A 125 5.15 -10.67 -8.68
N VAL A 126 5.09 -10.18 -7.46
CA VAL A 126 5.00 -11.03 -6.27
C VAL A 126 3.56 -11.48 -6.04
N PRO A 127 3.32 -12.66 -5.46
CA PRO A 127 4.29 -13.64 -4.95
C PRO A 127 4.84 -14.60 -6.02
N TYR A 128 4.41 -14.48 -7.27
CA TYR A 128 4.79 -15.38 -8.37
C TYR A 128 6.27 -15.28 -8.72
N HIS A 129 6.84 -14.06 -8.70
CA HIS A 129 8.27 -13.84 -8.81
C HIS A 129 8.90 -13.62 -7.43
N SER A 130 10.17 -13.96 -7.31
CA SER A 130 10.92 -13.80 -6.07
C SER A 130 11.13 -12.32 -5.71
N PHE A 131 10.74 -11.94 -4.51
CA PHE A 131 11.06 -10.62 -3.94
C PHE A 131 12.56 -10.42 -3.68
N ASN A 132 13.33 -11.53 -3.67
CA ASN A 132 14.78 -11.45 -3.49
C ASN A 132 15.47 -10.70 -4.64
N SER A 133 14.93 -10.69 -5.85
CA SER A 133 15.48 -9.90 -6.96
C SER A 133 15.48 -8.40 -6.62
N PHE A 134 14.42 -7.88 -5.99
CA PHE A 134 14.43 -6.51 -5.47
C PHE A 134 15.44 -6.31 -4.32
N ILE A 135 15.54 -7.27 -3.39
CA ILE A 135 16.56 -7.21 -2.32
C ILE A 135 17.98 -7.17 -2.91
N ARG A 136 18.22 -7.87 -4.02
CA ARG A 136 19.49 -7.84 -4.73
C ARG A 136 19.84 -6.45 -5.26
N VAL A 137 18.85 -5.72 -5.83
CA VAL A 137 19.02 -4.30 -6.25
C VAL A 137 19.55 -3.45 -5.09
N LEU A 138 18.91 -3.55 -3.92
CA LEU A 138 19.33 -2.77 -2.76
C LEU A 138 20.70 -3.18 -2.22
N ARG A 139 21.04 -4.47 -2.27
CA ARG A 139 22.36 -4.98 -1.83
C ARG A 139 23.46 -4.52 -2.76
N GLU A 140 23.25 -4.61 -4.06
CA GLU A 140 24.21 -4.12 -5.03
C GLU A 140 24.37 -2.60 -4.90
N ALA A 141 23.27 -1.85 -4.77
CA ALA A 141 23.33 -0.42 -4.52
C ALA A 141 24.11 -0.06 -3.24
N ALA A 142 24.03 -0.90 -2.20
CA ALA A 142 24.77 -0.69 -0.97
C ALA A 142 26.29 -0.86 -1.13
N LEU A 143 26.73 -1.72 -2.05
CA LEU A 143 28.14 -2.07 -2.26
C LEU A 143 28.79 -1.32 -3.42
N SER A 144 28.02 -0.99 -4.45
CA SER A 144 28.55 -0.40 -5.70
C SER A 144 29.20 0.97 -5.47
N PRO A 145 30.42 1.21 -5.94
CA PRO A 145 31.09 2.51 -5.88
C PRO A 145 30.45 3.56 -6.82
N ASP A 146 29.58 3.13 -7.73
CA ASP A 146 28.80 3.97 -8.62
C ASP A 146 27.69 4.71 -7.88
N VAL A 147 27.12 4.11 -6.83
CA VAL A 147 25.99 4.66 -6.06
C VAL A 147 26.47 5.70 -5.06
N LYS A 148 25.80 6.88 -5.07
CA LYS A 148 26.06 8.01 -4.17
C LYS A 148 25.02 8.09 -3.03
N ALA A 149 23.74 7.88 -3.38
CA ALA A 149 22.65 8.05 -2.43
C ALA A 149 21.51 7.08 -2.70
N ILE A 150 20.75 6.74 -1.63
CA ILE A 150 19.55 5.91 -1.71
C ILE A 150 18.46 6.57 -0.88
N ASN A 151 17.31 6.86 -1.51
CA ASN A 151 16.12 7.37 -0.83
C ASN A 151 15.00 6.33 -0.92
N VAL A 152 14.32 6.06 0.19
CA VAL A 152 13.28 5.02 0.27
C VAL A 152 12.10 5.49 1.09
N THR A 153 10.87 5.17 0.66
CA THR A 153 9.66 5.30 1.48
C THR A 153 9.30 3.95 2.10
N LEU A 154 9.07 3.92 3.40
CA LEU A 154 8.72 2.71 4.15
C LEU A 154 7.44 2.92 4.93
N TYR A 155 6.45 2.05 4.71
CA TYR A 155 5.16 2.07 5.40
C TYR A 155 5.08 1.00 6.49
N ARG A 156 5.40 -0.25 6.13
CA ARG A 156 5.45 -1.42 7.02
C ARG A 156 6.77 -2.14 6.86
N LEU A 157 7.33 -2.59 7.99
CA LEU A 157 8.62 -3.26 8.03
C LEU A 157 8.51 -4.65 8.66
N ALA A 158 9.12 -5.64 8.01
CA ALA A 158 9.22 -6.98 8.58
C ALA A 158 10.09 -6.98 9.84
N LYS A 159 9.80 -7.86 10.81
CA LYS A 159 10.59 -7.99 12.05
C LYS A 159 12.09 -8.22 11.79
N ALA A 160 12.44 -8.92 10.72
CA ALA A 160 13.81 -9.21 10.29
C ALA A 160 14.09 -8.67 8.89
N SER A 161 13.67 -7.43 8.59
CA SER A 161 13.69 -6.83 7.25
C SER A 161 15.06 -6.86 6.59
N LYS A 162 15.14 -7.52 5.43
CA LYS A 162 16.33 -7.52 4.55
C LYS A 162 16.50 -6.15 3.88
N VAL A 163 15.38 -5.45 3.60
CA VAL A 163 15.38 -4.08 3.07
C VAL A 163 16.14 -3.16 4.01
N VAL A 164 15.74 -3.11 5.30
CA VAL A 164 16.43 -2.25 6.29
C VAL A 164 17.89 -2.65 6.46
N LYS A 165 18.21 -3.96 6.47
CA LYS A 165 19.59 -4.42 6.56
C LYS A 165 20.44 -3.93 5.39
N ALA A 166 19.91 -3.92 4.16
CA ALA A 166 20.60 -3.40 2.98
C ALA A 166 20.84 -1.89 3.10
N LEU A 167 19.86 -1.12 3.60
CA LEU A 167 19.99 0.33 3.81
C LEU A 167 21.03 0.68 4.89
N ILE A 168 21.08 -0.08 5.98
CA ILE A 168 22.12 0.06 7.01
C ILE A 168 23.50 -0.27 6.43
N CYS A 169 23.59 -1.32 5.61
CA CYS A 169 24.84 -1.66 4.90
C CYS A 169 25.27 -0.51 3.99
N ALA A 170 24.35 0.09 3.23
CA ALA A 170 24.62 1.23 2.36
C ALA A 170 25.19 2.42 3.14
N ALA A 171 24.56 2.80 4.25
CA ALA A 171 25.03 3.91 5.08
C ALA A 171 26.43 3.65 5.65
N ARG A 172 26.69 2.43 6.14
CA ARG A 172 28.01 2.03 6.64
C ARG A 172 29.08 2.00 5.55
N ASN A 173 28.69 1.80 4.29
CA ASN A 173 29.57 1.91 3.11
C ASN A 173 29.67 3.36 2.57
N GLY A 174 29.32 4.36 3.38
CA GLY A 174 29.49 5.78 3.05
C GLY A 174 28.46 6.33 2.05
N LYS A 175 27.35 5.62 1.76
CA LYS A 175 26.27 6.14 0.93
C LYS A 175 25.40 7.10 1.74
N LYS A 176 24.93 8.20 1.12
CA LYS A 176 23.88 9.01 1.73
C LYS A 176 22.55 8.25 1.65
N VAL A 177 22.01 7.83 2.80
CA VAL A 177 20.76 7.09 2.85
C VAL A 177 19.70 7.94 3.56
N THR A 178 18.58 8.19 2.88
CA THR A 178 17.42 8.89 3.45
C THR A 178 16.22 7.94 3.42
N VAL A 179 15.60 7.73 4.58
CA VAL A 179 14.43 6.86 4.72
C VAL A 179 13.25 7.66 5.24
N VAL A 180 12.16 7.66 4.48
CA VAL A 180 10.89 8.25 4.92
C VAL A 180 10.05 7.14 5.53
N ILE A 181 9.72 7.25 6.82
CA ILE A 181 8.94 6.23 7.54
C ILE A 181 7.58 6.79 7.95
N GLU A 182 6.51 6.06 7.62
CA GLU A 182 5.18 6.32 8.15
C GLU A 182 5.04 5.70 9.55
N LEU A 183 5.13 6.52 10.59
CA LEU A 183 5.02 6.05 11.98
C LEU A 183 3.61 5.60 12.36
N LEU A 184 2.57 6.17 11.73
CA LEU A 184 1.17 5.87 12.00
C LEU A 184 0.63 4.69 11.18
N ALA A 185 1.52 3.77 10.76
CA ALA A 185 1.11 2.53 10.12
C ALA A 185 0.41 1.62 11.16
N ARG A 186 -0.93 1.49 11.07
CA ARG A 186 -1.74 0.74 12.05
C ARG A 186 -1.16 -0.65 12.32
N PHE A 187 -0.94 -0.96 13.60
CA PHE A 187 -0.41 -2.22 14.16
C PHE A 187 1.08 -2.49 13.94
N ASP A 188 1.81 -1.60 13.25
CA ASP A 188 3.25 -1.74 13.00
C ASP A 188 4.07 -0.63 13.68
N GLU A 189 3.44 0.22 14.48
CA GLU A 189 4.05 1.41 15.07
C GLU A 189 5.28 1.05 15.94
N GLU A 190 5.17 0.02 16.79
CA GLU A 190 6.29 -0.43 17.64
C GLU A 190 7.48 -0.94 16.81
N SER A 191 7.19 -1.67 15.72
CA SER A 191 8.21 -2.15 14.78
C SER A 191 8.89 -0.99 14.05
N ASN A 192 8.10 -0.03 13.58
CA ASN A 192 8.61 1.13 12.85
C ASN A 192 9.48 2.02 13.76
N ILE A 193 9.08 2.24 15.02
CA ILE A 193 9.90 2.97 16.02
C ILE A 193 11.23 2.25 16.25
N LYS A 194 11.21 0.94 16.46
CA LYS A 194 12.43 0.16 16.69
C LYS A 194 13.40 0.24 15.51
N TRP A 195 12.89 0.11 14.29
CA TRP A 195 13.72 0.19 13.08
C TRP A 195 14.23 1.61 12.83
N SER A 196 13.41 2.65 13.11
CA SER A 196 13.84 4.05 13.01
C SER A 196 15.08 4.35 13.85
N LYS A 197 15.09 3.90 15.11
CA LYS A 197 16.26 4.04 15.98
C LYS A 197 17.51 3.37 15.41
N ARG A 198 17.36 2.12 14.94
CA ARG A 198 18.50 1.37 14.36
C ARG A 198 19.04 1.99 13.07
N LEU A 199 18.17 2.59 12.26
CA LEU A 199 18.56 3.33 11.05
C LEU A 199 19.35 4.57 11.43
N GLN A 200 18.85 5.37 12.39
CA GLN A 200 19.54 6.58 12.88
C GLN A 200 20.90 6.26 13.50
N GLU A 201 20.99 5.20 14.33
CA GLU A 201 22.25 4.70 14.90
C GLU A 201 23.29 4.27 13.82
N ALA A 202 22.80 3.88 12.64
CA ALA A 202 23.65 3.53 11.50
C ALA A 202 24.02 4.74 10.60
N GLY A 203 23.61 5.96 10.96
CA GLY A 203 23.88 7.18 10.19
C GLY A 203 22.90 7.43 9.05
N VAL A 204 21.75 6.76 9.03
CA VAL A 204 20.67 6.99 8.04
C VAL A 204 19.86 8.23 8.46
N GLU A 205 19.61 9.12 7.50
CA GLU A 205 18.66 10.22 7.67
C GLU A 205 17.24 9.67 7.67
N VAL A 206 16.50 9.80 8.79
CA VAL A 206 15.14 9.32 8.93
C VAL A 206 14.17 10.49 8.99
N ILE A 207 13.22 10.54 8.03
CA ILE A 207 12.14 11.53 7.95
C ILE A 207 10.85 10.85 8.40
N PHE A 208 10.16 11.44 9.37
CA PHE A 208 8.91 10.92 9.93
C PHE A 208 7.70 11.61 9.28
N GLY A 209 7.36 11.14 8.08
CA GLY A 209 6.16 11.60 7.38
C GLY A 209 6.17 13.07 6.97
N VAL A 210 4.97 13.54 6.58
CA VAL A 210 4.66 14.94 6.31
C VAL A 210 3.41 15.25 7.12
N GLU A 211 3.42 16.37 7.83
CA GLU A 211 2.29 16.79 8.65
C GLU A 211 1.01 16.90 7.81
N GLY A 212 -0.08 16.28 8.28
CA GLY A 212 -1.35 16.23 7.57
C GLY A 212 -1.43 15.25 6.39
N LEU A 213 -0.32 14.65 5.95
CA LEU A 213 -0.28 13.72 4.82
C LEU A 213 0.35 12.38 5.22
N LYS A 214 -0.35 11.27 4.94
CA LYS A 214 0.25 9.94 5.12
C LYS A 214 1.09 9.53 3.92
N ILE A 215 2.28 9.01 4.19
CA ILE A 215 3.16 8.46 3.14
C ILE A 215 2.68 7.05 2.79
N HIS A 216 2.11 6.89 1.60
CA HIS A 216 1.63 5.58 1.15
C HIS A 216 2.26 5.11 -0.16
N SER A 217 3.01 5.96 -0.86
CA SER A 217 3.81 5.59 -2.02
C SER A 217 4.92 4.58 -1.65
N LYS A 218 5.29 3.69 -2.57
CA LYS A 218 6.32 2.68 -2.39
C LYS A 218 7.42 2.97 -3.41
N LEU A 219 8.38 3.77 -2.99
CA LEU A 219 9.41 4.33 -3.87
C LEU A 219 10.81 4.04 -3.34
N VAL A 220 11.70 3.75 -4.28
CA VAL A 220 13.14 3.80 -4.09
C VAL A 220 13.74 4.68 -5.18
N TYR A 221 14.63 5.58 -4.79
CA TYR A 221 15.45 6.36 -5.71
C TYR A 221 16.92 6.08 -5.38
N ILE A 222 17.69 5.66 -6.38
CA ILE A 222 19.10 5.35 -6.28
C ILE A 222 19.85 6.33 -7.17
N SER A 223 20.64 7.21 -6.56
CA SER A 223 21.47 8.15 -7.27
C SER A 223 22.84 7.52 -7.59
N CYS A 224 23.16 7.48 -8.87
CA CYS A 224 24.38 6.87 -9.40
C CYS A 224 25.19 7.87 -10.20
N LYS A 225 26.47 7.54 -10.44
CA LYS A 225 27.33 8.29 -11.39
C LYS A 225 26.94 7.99 -12.84
N SER A 226 26.61 6.73 -13.12
CA SER A 226 26.33 6.19 -14.46
C SER A 226 24.86 6.30 -14.90
N GLY A 227 24.02 6.97 -14.12
CA GLY A 227 22.57 7.12 -14.37
C GLY A 227 21.74 6.60 -13.22
N ASP A 228 20.82 7.44 -12.76
CA ASP A 228 19.96 7.19 -11.61
C ASP A 228 18.89 6.11 -11.92
N ILE A 229 18.42 5.42 -10.88
CA ILE A 229 17.43 4.34 -10.97
C ILE A 229 16.28 4.64 -10.02
N ALA A 230 15.06 4.28 -10.42
CA ALA A 230 13.89 4.29 -9.57
C ALA A 230 13.23 2.91 -9.49
N CYS A 231 12.75 2.55 -8.29
CA CYS A 231 11.83 1.43 -8.13
C CYS A 231 10.49 1.96 -7.62
N ILE A 232 9.40 1.55 -8.27
CA ILE A 232 8.04 2.01 -7.96
C ILE A 232 7.17 0.78 -7.76
N GLY A 233 6.63 0.61 -6.54
CA GLY A 233 5.84 -0.55 -6.16
C GLY A 233 4.36 -0.24 -5.98
N THR A 234 3.50 -1.23 -6.22
CA THR A 234 2.09 -1.19 -5.83
C THR A 234 1.93 -1.60 -4.36
N GLY A 235 2.80 -2.45 -3.85
CA GLY A 235 2.79 -3.01 -2.50
C GLY A 235 3.95 -2.58 -1.62
N ASN A 236 3.80 -2.82 -0.32
CA ASN A 236 4.82 -2.46 0.66
C ASN A 236 6.15 -3.20 0.42
N LEU A 237 7.26 -2.55 0.72
CA LEU A 237 8.61 -3.13 0.68
C LEU A 237 8.83 -4.06 1.89
N HIS A 238 8.01 -5.12 1.95
CA HIS A 238 7.89 -6.01 3.11
C HIS A 238 7.87 -7.46 2.66
N GLU A 239 8.85 -8.24 3.08
CA GLU A 239 9.07 -9.63 2.65
C GLU A 239 7.90 -10.56 2.98
N GLY A 240 7.18 -10.31 4.07
CA GLY A 240 5.99 -11.09 4.44
C GLY A 240 4.81 -10.80 3.53
N ASN A 241 4.57 -9.52 3.24
CA ASN A 241 3.48 -9.12 2.32
C ASN A 241 3.73 -9.69 0.91
N ALA A 242 4.97 -9.68 0.45
CA ALA A 242 5.36 -10.20 -0.86
C ALA A 242 5.11 -11.71 -1.05
N LYS A 243 4.75 -12.44 0.01
CA LYS A 243 4.41 -13.87 -0.05
C LYS A 243 2.91 -14.13 -0.18
N VAL A 244 2.08 -13.13 0.14
CA VAL A 244 0.62 -13.31 0.26
C VAL A 244 -0.19 -12.26 -0.50
N TYR A 245 0.43 -11.17 -0.97
CA TYR A 245 -0.22 -10.10 -1.74
C TYR A 245 0.28 -10.12 -3.17
N THR A 246 -0.62 -9.97 -4.13
CA THR A 246 -0.24 -9.78 -5.54
C THR A 246 0.12 -8.32 -5.75
N ASP A 247 1.39 -8.05 -5.94
CA ASP A 247 1.91 -6.71 -6.17
C ASP A 247 2.96 -6.68 -7.28
N TYR A 248 3.14 -5.53 -7.87
CA TYR A 248 4.17 -5.26 -8.87
C TYR A 248 5.24 -4.33 -8.30
N MET A 249 6.46 -4.55 -8.75
CA MET A 249 7.58 -3.62 -8.57
C MET A 249 8.20 -3.35 -9.95
N MET A 250 8.06 -2.11 -10.42
CA MET A 250 8.75 -1.60 -11.60
C MET A 250 10.12 -1.03 -11.19
N MET A 251 11.13 -1.37 -11.94
CA MET A 251 12.50 -0.87 -11.79
C MET A 251 12.92 -0.24 -13.12
N THR A 252 13.29 1.03 -13.12
CA THR A 252 13.52 1.82 -14.33
C THR A 252 14.69 2.79 -14.19
N ALA A 253 15.36 3.06 -15.28
CA ALA A 253 16.33 4.13 -15.41
C ALA A 253 15.87 5.22 -16.41
N ARG A 254 14.59 5.21 -16.83
CA ARG A 254 14.05 6.24 -17.75
C ARG A 254 14.15 7.62 -17.10
N PRO A 255 14.92 8.56 -17.71
CA PRO A 255 15.26 9.83 -17.04
C PRO A 255 14.04 10.67 -16.65
N GLN A 256 12.94 10.63 -17.44
CA GLN A 256 11.73 11.39 -17.16
C GLN A 256 11.02 10.87 -15.90
N ILE A 257 10.95 9.54 -15.70
CA ILE A 257 10.33 8.93 -14.51
C ILE A 257 11.24 9.12 -13.30
N VAL A 258 12.52 8.80 -13.44
CA VAL A 258 13.50 8.88 -12.34
C VAL A 258 13.61 10.29 -11.76
N ARG A 259 13.66 11.32 -12.64
CA ARG A 259 13.64 12.73 -12.19
C ARG A 259 12.39 13.07 -11.39
N GLU A 260 11.25 12.54 -11.75
CA GLU A 260 10.00 12.83 -11.03
C GLU A 260 9.89 12.05 -9.73
N VAL A 261 10.41 10.81 -9.66
CA VAL A 261 10.55 10.10 -8.37
C VAL A 261 11.44 10.89 -7.41
N LYS A 262 12.56 11.45 -7.88
CA LYS A 262 13.40 12.35 -7.08
C LYS A 262 12.61 13.55 -6.56
N LYS A 263 11.80 14.20 -7.43
CA LYS A 263 10.93 15.32 -7.03
C LYS A 263 9.92 14.94 -5.95
N VAL A 264 9.42 13.69 -5.94
CA VAL A 264 8.53 13.23 -4.85
C VAL A 264 9.26 13.25 -3.51
N PHE A 265 10.52 12.80 -3.44
CA PHE A 265 11.33 12.92 -2.22
C PHE A 265 11.64 14.37 -1.84
N GLU A 266 11.87 15.25 -2.82
CA GLU A 266 12.02 16.69 -2.57
C GLU A 266 10.73 17.30 -2.01
N PHE A 267 9.56 16.93 -2.54
CA PHE A 267 8.26 17.34 -2.03
C PHE A 267 8.03 16.84 -0.60
N ILE A 268 8.36 15.59 -0.29
CA ILE A 268 8.26 15.05 1.08
C ILE A 268 9.13 15.86 2.06
N SER A 269 10.34 16.25 1.64
CA SER A 269 11.26 17.04 2.47
C SER A 269 10.87 18.50 2.61
N LYS A 270 10.14 19.06 1.63
CA LYS A 270 9.74 20.47 1.54
C LYS A 270 8.32 20.61 1.00
N PRO A 271 7.29 20.18 1.75
CA PRO A 271 5.93 20.06 1.23
C PRO A 271 5.25 21.40 0.88
N PHE A 272 5.77 22.50 1.37
CA PHE A 272 5.29 23.86 1.06
C PHE A 272 5.79 24.41 -0.29
N LYS A 273 6.73 23.74 -0.97
CA LYS A 273 7.16 24.12 -2.31
C LYS A 273 6.25 23.51 -3.36
N PRO A 274 5.66 24.32 -4.26
CA PRO A 274 4.86 23.78 -5.35
C PRO A 274 5.75 22.96 -6.29
N VAL A 275 5.30 21.73 -6.57
CA VAL A 275 5.98 20.80 -7.48
C VAL A 275 5.01 20.35 -8.54
N LYS A 276 5.43 20.40 -9.82
CA LYS A 276 4.65 19.89 -10.95
C LYS A 276 5.24 18.59 -11.46
N PHE A 277 4.34 17.63 -11.71
CA PHE A 277 4.64 16.32 -12.27
C PHE A 277 4.02 16.21 -13.66
N ARG A 278 4.79 15.78 -14.65
CA ARG A 278 4.30 15.58 -16.02
C ARG A 278 3.94 14.11 -16.28
N GLU A 279 4.84 13.23 -15.88
CA GLU A 279 4.77 11.78 -16.10
C GLU A 279 3.98 11.08 -14.97
N LEU A 280 4.40 11.31 -13.74
CA LEU A 280 3.76 10.68 -12.59
C LEU A 280 2.42 11.36 -12.26
N LEU A 281 1.46 10.55 -11.82
CA LEU A 281 0.28 11.04 -11.14
C LEU A 281 0.56 10.99 -9.64
N VAL A 282 0.67 12.16 -9.01
CA VAL A 282 1.06 12.28 -7.60
C VAL A 282 -0.05 12.93 -6.80
N SER A 283 -0.48 12.26 -5.73
CA SER A 283 -1.40 12.82 -4.73
C SER A 283 -0.58 13.43 -3.58
N PRO A 284 -1.08 14.54 -2.99
CA PRO A 284 -2.35 15.25 -3.22
C PRO A 284 -2.30 16.27 -4.38
N ASN A 285 -1.18 16.36 -5.11
CA ASN A 285 -0.96 17.43 -6.09
C ASN A 285 -1.97 17.43 -7.24
N GLU A 286 -1.75 16.53 -8.23
CA GLU A 286 -2.52 16.56 -9.49
C GLU A 286 -3.13 15.19 -9.84
N MET A 287 -3.07 14.18 -8.98
CA MET A 287 -3.54 12.83 -9.31
C MET A 287 -5.02 12.80 -9.66
N LYS A 288 -5.90 13.33 -8.79
CA LYS A 288 -7.35 13.33 -9.02
C LYS A 288 -7.75 14.08 -10.29
N PRO A 289 -7.33 15.34 -10.51
CA PRO A 289 -7.61 16.05 -11.76
C PRO A 289 -7.12 15.31 -13.02
N LYS A 290 -5.94 14.67 -12.96
CA LYS A 290 -5.41 13.92 -14.09
C LYS A 290 -6.22 12.65 -14.38
N ILE A 291 -6.66 11.90 -13.35
CA ILE A 291 -7.54 10.74 -13.51
C ILE A 291 -8.86 11.16 -14.15
N LEU A 292 -9.51 12.21 -13.66
CA LEU A 292 -10.76 12.73 -14.22
C LEU A 292 -10.58 13.16 -15.69
N ARG A 293 -9.42 13.75 -16.02
CA ARG A 293 -9.08 14.12 -17.41
C ARG A 293 -8.91 12.87 -18.30
N LEU A 294 -8.19 11.86 -17.84
CA LEU A 294 -8.01 10.61 -18.59
C LEU A 294 -9.36 9.94 -18.90
N ILE A 295 -10.30 9.92 -17.93
CA ILE A 295 -11.66 9.43 -18.15
C ILE A 295 -12.40 10.32 -19.17
N SER A 296 -12.27 11.65 -19.07
CA SER A 296 -12.89 12.59 -20.02
C SER A 296 -12.32 12.47 -21.44
N ASP A 297 -11.04 12.15 -21.58
CA ASP A 297 -10.40 11.89 -22.87
C ASP A 297 -11.02 10.64 -23.53
N GLU A 298 -11.29 9.56 -22.76
CA GLU A 298 -12.01 8.39 -23.30
C GLU A 298 -13.45 8.73 -23.72
N MET A 299 -14.15 9.58 -22.97
CA MET A 299 -15.49 10.06 -23.37
C MET A 299 -15.45 10.82 -24.69
N ARG A 300 -14.41 11.63 -24.90
CA ARG A 300 -14.22 12.34 -26.18
C ARG A 300 -13.93 11.35 -27.31
N ASN A 301 -13.01 10.40 -27.08
CA ASN A 301 -12.69 9.35 -28.05
C ASN A 301 -13.94 8.55 -28.47
N ALA A 302 -14.79 8.16 -27.52
CA ALA A 302 -16.05 7.46 -27.79
C ALA A 302 -16.99 8.30 -28.67
N LYS A 303 -17.14 9.59 -28.39
CA LYS A 303 -17.97 10.51 -29.22
C LYS A 303 -17.44 10.71 -30.63
N GLU A 304 -16.11 10.63 -30.79
CA GLU A 304 -15.45 10.75 -32.11
C GLU A 304 -15.39 9.41 -32.86
N GLY A 305 -15.96 8.33 -32.28
CA GLY A 305 -15.97 7.00 -32.90
C GLY A 305 -14.62 6.29 -32.85
N LEU A 306 -13.70 6.77 -32.00
CA LEU A 306 -12.40 6.15 -31.78
C LEU A 306 -12.51 5.04 -30.73
N GLU A 307 -11.48 4.22 -30.63
CA GLU A 307 -11.41 3.18 -29.60
C GLU A 307 -11.39 3.82 -28.21
N ALA A 308 -12.38 3.46 -27.36
CA ALA A 308 -12.59 4.06 -26.06
C ALA A 308 -13.01 3.00 -25.04
N TRP A 309 -12.08 2.66 -24.15
CA TRP A 309 -12.35 1.77 -23.03
C TRP A 309 -11.41 2.06 -21.86
N ILE A 310 -11.83 1.66 -20.65
CA ILE A 310 -11.07 1.79 -19.41
C ILE A 310 -11.01 0.42 -18.75
N LYS A 311 -9.81 -0.03 -18.35
CA LYS A 311 -9.62 -1.22 -17.52
C LYS A 311 -8.93 -0.82 -16.24
N VAL A 312 -9.51 -1.21 -15.11
CA VAL A 312 -9.02 -0.84 -13.78
C VAL A 312 -8.92 -2.07 -12.88
N LYS A 313 -7.74 -2.31 -12.36
CA LYS A 313 -7.56 -3.18 -11.19
C LYS A 313 -7.26 -2.31 -9.99
N ILE A 314 -8.08 -2.40 -8.95
CA ILE A 314 -8.01 -1.51 -7.78
C ILE A 314 -8.58 -2.20 -6.54
N ASN A 315 -8.26 -1.70 -5.33
CA ASN A 315 -8.86 -2.29 -4.13
C ASN A 315 -10.18 -1.62 -3.74
N HIS A 316 -10.28 -0.30 -3.90
CA HIS A 316 -11.46 0.47 -3.48
C HIS A 316 -11.78 1.60 -4.45
N ILE A 317 -13.08 1.82 -4.68
CA ILE A 317 -13.61 2.98 -5.44
C ILE A 317 -14.73 3.59 -4.61
N THR A 318 -14.47 4.75 -3.98
CA THR A 318 -15.46 5.46 -3.13
C THR A 318 -15.34 6.98 -3.27
N ASP A 319 -14.50 7.50 -4.16
CA ASP A 319 -14.44 8.95 -4.44
C ASP A 319 -15.61 9.33 -5.33
N GLU A 320 -16.45 10.26 -4.85
CA GLU A 320 -17.70 10.64 -5.47
C GLU A 320 -17.51 11.21 -6.89
N ASP A 321 -16.49 12.07 -7.09
CA ASP A 321 -16.25 12.68 -8.40
C ASP A 321 -15.76 11.64 -9.42
N VAL A 322 -14.95 10.67 -8.98
CA VAL A 322 -14.49 9.57 -9.84
C VAL A 322 -15.67 8.66 -10.20
N VAL A 323 -16.53 8.30 -9.23
CA VAL A 323 -17.73 7.48 -9.48
C VAL A 323 -18.67 8.17 -10.45
N ALA A 324 -18.97 9.46 -10.23
CA ALA A 324 -19.81 10.25 -11.13
C ALA A 324 -19.23 10.30 -12.55
N LYS A 325 -17.92 10.52 -12.66
CA LYS A 325 -17.23 10.59 -13.96
C LYS A 325 -17.23 9.23 -14.69
N LEU A 326 -17.18 8.10 -13.97
CA LEU A 326 -17.30 6.77 -14.58
C LEU A 326 -18.73 6.52 -15.10
N TYR A 327 -19.77 6.99 -14.40
CA TYR A 327 -21.15 6.93 -14.91
C TYR A 327 -21.30 7.77 -16.18
N GLU A 328 -20.82 9.01 -16.18
CA GLU A 328 -20.82 9.86 -17.38
C GLU A 328 -20.08 9.17 -18.56
N ALA A 329 -18.96 8.53 -18.28
CA ALA A 329 -18.20 7.80 -19.32
C ALA A 329 -18.97 6.60 -19.86
N SER A 330 -19.66 5.82 -19.01
CA SER A 330 -20.54 4.74 -19.44
C SER A 330 -21.66 5.25 -20.35
N GLN A 331 -22.33 6.34 -19.96
CA GLN A 331 -23.38 6.98 -20.76
C GLN A 331 -22.86 7.53 -22.10
N ALA A 332 -21.58 7.93 -22.16
CA ALA A 332 -20.92 8.33 -23.40
C ALA A 332 -20.48 7.15 -24.28
N GLY A 333 -20.73 5.90 -23.88
CA GLY A 333 -20.41 4.70 -24.64
C GLY A 333 -19.05 4.09 -24.34
N VAL A 334 -18.30 4.59 -23.36
CA VAL A 334 -17.01 4.02 -22.96
C VAL A 334 -17.21 2.66 -22.25
N LYS A 335 -16.52 1.63 -22.73
CA LYS A 335 -16.51 0.30 -22.10
C LYS A 335 -15.59 0.29 -20.89
N ILE A 336 -16.12 -0.03 -19.70
CA ILE A 336 -15.35 0.03 -18.45
C ILE A 336 -15.36 -1.34 -17.77
N SER A 337 -14.17 -1.89 -17.55
CA SER A 337 -13.98 -3.16 -16.86
C SER A 337 -13.19 -2.94 -15.56
N ILE A 338 -13.76 -3.35 -14.43
CA ILE A 338 -13.20 -3.12 -13.11
C ILE A 338 -12.96 -4.44 -12.40
N LEU A 339 -11.73 -4.67 -11.95
CA LEU A 339 -11.38 -5.74 -11.02
C LEU A 339 -11.17 -5.09 -9.64
N ILE A 340 -12.10 -5.36 -8.72
CA ILE A 340 -12.14 -4.72 -7.40
C ILE A 340 -12.43 -5.75 -6.29
N ARG A 341 -11.75 -5.63 -5.15
CA ARG A 341 -11.89 -6.58 -4.04
C ARG A 341 -12.47 -6.00 -2.74
N GLY A 342 -12.60 -4.71 -2.65
CA GLY A 342 -13.03 -4.01 -1.43
C GLY A 342 -14.25 -3.12 -1.65
N ASN A 343 -14.30 -1.98 -0.95
CA ASN A 343 -15.43 -1.08 -1.00
C ASN A 343 -15.61 -0.49 -2.41
N CYS A 344 -16.81 -0.63 -2.94
CA CYS A 344 -17.21 -0.07 -4.23
C CYS A 344 -18.51 0.69 -4.05
N SER A 345 -18.48 2.01 -4.23
CA SER A 345 -19.69 2.85 -4.22
C SER A 345 -20.36 2.93 -5.60
N LEU A 346 -19.74 2.32 -6.62
CA LEU A 346 -20.29 2.25 -7.97
C LEU A 346 -21.12 0.98 -8.13
N VAL A 347 -22.31 1.12 -8.74
CA VAL A 347 -23.18 0.00 -9.10
C VAL A 347 -23.09 -0.25 -10.60
N PRO A 348 -22.50 -1.37 -11.06
CA PRO A 348 -22.38 -1.67 -12.48
C PRO A 348 -23.68 -2.22 -13.07
N GLY A 349 -23.87 -2.11 -14.38
CA GLY A 349 -24.95 -2.75 -15.14
C GLY A 349 -26.33 -2.10 -15.01
N LEU A 350 -26.45 -0.89 -14.46
CA LEU A 350 -27.73 -0.18 -14.39
C LEU A 350 -28.11 0.39 -15.76
N PRO A 351 -29.33 0.06 -16.30
CA PRO A 351 -29.79 0.58 -17.58
C PRO A 351 -29.77 2.11 -17.64
N GLY A 352 -29.23 2.66 -18.72
CA GLY A 352 -29.11 4.10 -18.95
C GLY A 352 -28.12 4.85 -18.08
N ILE A 353 -27.44 4.17 -17.14
CA ILE A 353 -26.47 4.79 -16.20
C ILE A 353 -25.10 4.12 -16.30
N SER A 354 -25.02 2.82 -16.03
CA SER A 354 -23.76 2.07 -15.94
C SER A 354 -23.76 0.76 -16.73
N GLU A 355 -24.58 0.67 -17.78
CA GLU A 355 -24.72 -0.53 -18.61
C GLU A 355 -23.41 -0.94 -19.33
N ASN A 356 -22.49 0.02 -19.53
CA ASN A 356 -21.18 -0.24 -20.10
C ASN A 356 -20.09 -0.50 -19.04
N ILE A 357 -20.47 -0.60 -17.76
CA ILE A 357 -19.54 -0.91 -16.65
C ILE A 357 -19.75 -2.35 -16.20
N SER A 358 -18.65 -3.11 -16.18
CA SER A 358 -18.59 -4.43 -15.55
C SER A 358 -17.61 -4.40 -14.37
N ALA A 359 -17.99 -5.03 -13.25
CA ALA A 359 -17.11 -5.14 -12.09
C ALA A 359 -17.09 -6.58 -11.57
N VAL A 360 -15.89 -7.08 -11.31
CA VAL A 360 -15.67 -8.43 -10.77
C VAL A 360 -14.66 -8.36 -9.61
N GLY A 361 -14.71 -9.35 -8.71
CA GLY A 361 -13.76 -9.52 -7.62
C GLY A 361 -13.13 -10.91 -7.67
N ILE A 362 -11.88 -10.99 -7.22
CA ILE A 362 -11.17 -12.26 -7.07
C ILE A 362 -10.82 -12.44 -5.59
N ILE A 363 -11.27 -13.56 -5.03
CA ILE A 363 -10.89 -14.01 -3.69
C ILE A 363 -10.34 -15.42 -3.86
N ASP A 364 -9.05 -15.58 -3.61
CA ASP A 364 -8.36 -16.87 -3.79
C ASP A 364 -7.16 -16.94 -2.83
N THR A 365 -6.18 -17.80 -3.13
CA THR A 365 -4.96 -18.04 -2.36
C THR A 365 -4.24 -16.76 -1.93
N TYR A 366 -4.18 -15.79 -2.84
CA TYR A 366 -3.46 -14.54 -2.64
C TYR A 366 -4.41 -13.34 -2.58
N LEU A 367 -4.04 -12.34 -1.80
CA LEU A 367 -4.79 -11.09 -1.73
C LEU A 367 -4.48 -10.23 -2.96
N GLU A 368 -5.49 -9.98 -3.79
CA GLU A 368 -5.37 -9.04 -4.89
C GLU A 368 -5.14 -7.63 -4.35
N HIS A 369 -3.96 -7.04 -4.65
CA HIS A 369 -3.56 -5.80 -4.00
C HIS A 369 -3.00 -4.75 -4.96
N SER A 370 -2.50 -5.15 -6.12
CA SER A 370 -1.96 -4.21 -7.12
C SER A 370 -3.03 -3.24 -7.65
N ARG A 371 -2.60 -2.03 -8.05
CA ARG A 371 -3.43 -1.05 -8.74
C ARG A 371 -2.84 -0.80 -10.11
N ILE A 372 -3.67 -1.03 -11.12
CA ILE A 372 -3.34 -0.87 -12.53
C ILE A 372 -4.48 -0.14 -13.20
N LEU A 373 -4.17 0.90 -13.95
CA LEU A 373 -5.13 1.65 -14.75
C LEU A 373 -4.70 1.58 -16.22
N ILE A 374 -5.63 1.28 -17.09
CA ILE A 374 -5.38 1.25 -18.54
C ILE A 374 -6.48 2.02 -19.23
N PHE A 375 -6.09 2.93 -20.11
CA PHE A 375 -6.97 3.75 -20.92
C PHE A 375 -6.68 3.48 -22.40
N ALA A 376 -7.71 3.28 -23.23
CA ALA A 376 -7.56 2.99 -24.67
C ALA A 376 -6.85 4.09 -25.44
N ASN A 377 -7.10 5.35 -25.05
CA ASN A 377 -6.47 6.53 -25.64
C ASN A 377 -6.51 6.54 -27.18
N GLY A 378 -7.69 6.19 -27.75
CA GLY A 378 -7.92 6.20 -29.20
C GLY A 378 -7.06 5.18 -29.97
N GLY A 379 -6.72 4.04 -29.38
CA GLY A 379 -5.91 2.98 -29.99
C GLY A 379 -4.42 3.03 -29.68
N ASN A 380 -3.98 3.97 -28.81
CA ASN A 380 -2.61 4.02 -28.28
C ASN A 380 -2.64 3.95 -26.73
N PRO A 381 -2.82 2.75 -26.14
CA PRO A 381 -3.16 2.59 -24.75
C PRO A 381 -2.14 3.20 -23.77
N LYS A 382 -2.66 3.83 -22.72
CA LYS A 382 -1.87 4.34 -21.60
C LYS A 382 -1.99 3.41 -20.40
N TYR A 383 -0.87 2.99 -19.86
CA TYR A 383 -0.77 2.08 -18.72
C TYR A 383 -0.20 2.81 -17.53
N TYR A 384 -0.83 2.64 -16.38
CA TYR A 384 -0.32 3.17 -15.09
C TYR A 384 -0.37 2.10 -14.03
N LEU A 385 0.62 2.10 -13.14
CA LEU A 385 0.62 1.29 -11.95
C LEU A 385 1.11 2.10 -10.73
N GLY A 386 0.68 1.71 -9.53
CA GLY A 386 1.18 2.33 -8.31
C GLY A 386 0.36 2.05 -7.07
N SER A 387 0.32 3.01 -6.16
CA SER A 387 -0.12 2.78 -4.78
C SER A 387 -1.55 3.24 -4.47
N ALA A 388 -2.17 4.04 -5.34
CA ALA A 388 -3.43 4.72 -5.04
C ALA A 388 -4.67 3.90 -5.35
N ASP A 389 -5.58 3.81 -4.37
CA ASP A 389 -6.99 3.49 -4.60
C ASP A 389 -7.77 4.77 -4.95
N TRP A 390 -8.96 4.62 -5.51
CA TRP A 390 -9.86 5.74 -5.81
C TRP A 390 -10.79 6.05 -4.62
N MET A 391 -10.16 6.46 -3.52
CA MET A 391 -10.84 6.91 -2.30
C MET A 391 -10.41 8.34 -1.99
N PRO A 392 -11.28 9.17 -1.36
CA PRO A 392 -10.92 10.55 -0.99
C PRO A 392 -9.59 10.63 -0.24
N ARG A 393 -9.35 9.75 0.73
CA ARG A 393 -8.09 9.72 1.50
C ARG A 393 -6.85 9.45 0.65
N ASN A 394 -6.94 8.63 -0.41
CA ASN A 394 -5.81 8.34 -1.29
C ASN A 394 -5.54 9.49 -2.26
N LEU A 395 -6.61 10.16 -2.72
CA LEU A 395 -6.52 11.21 -3.74
C LEU A 395 -6.23 12.60 -3.16
N VAL A 396 -6.45 12.81 -1.84
CA VAL A 396 -6.34 14.14 -1.20
C VAL A 396 -5.42 14.15 0.02
N ASN A 397 -5.43 13.09 0.88
CA ASN A 397 -4.80 13.13 2.20
C ASN A 397 -3.57 12.21 2.33
N ARG A 398 -3.09 11.67 1.21
CA ARG A 398 -1.93 10.77 1.17
C ARG A 398 -0.96 11.17 0.08
N ILE A 399 0.32 10.85 0.29
CA ILE A 399 1.30 10.87 -0.79
C ILE A 399 1.25 9.51 -1.47
N GLU A 400 0.64 9.48 -2.64
CA GLU A 400 0.51 8.33 -3.53
C GLU A 400 1.16 8.63 -4.87
N VAL A 401 1.60 7.57 -5.55
CA VAL A 401 2.20 7.69 -6.88
C VAL A 401 1.64 6.61 -7.80
N LEU A 402 1.23 7.01 -9.00
CA LEU A 402 1.02 6.15 -10.14
C LEU A 402 2.05 6.52 -11.22
N THR A 403 2.75 5.54 -11.75
CA THR A 403 3.76 5.72 -12.81
C THR A 403 3.25 5.18 -14.13
N PRO A 404 3.50 5.86 -15.26
CA PRO A 404 3.24 5.27 -16.57
C PRO A 404 4.20 4.11 -16.83
N VAL A 405 3.74 3.16 -17.65
CA VAL A 405 4.54 2.06 -18.18
C VAL A 405 4.68 2.28 -19.69
N TYR A 406 5.91 2.45 -20.15
CA TYR A 406 6.23 2.77 -21.55
C TYR A 406 6.84 1.61 -22.31
N ASP A 407 7.23 0.55 -21.62
CA ASP A 407 7.82 -0.62 -22.25
C ASP A 407 6.70 -1.53 -22.76
N GLU A 408 6.65 -1.76 -24.08
CA GLU A 408 5.59 -2.51 -24.75
C GLU A 408 5.63 -4.01 -24.45
N GLU A 409 6.76 -4.53 -23.96
CA GLU A 409 6.89 -5.95 -23.61
C GLU A 409 6.49 -6.23 -22.15
N LEU A 410 6.24 -5.19 -21.35
CA LEU A 410 5.85 -5.26 -19.95
C LEU A 410 4.39 -4.95 -19.73
#